data_a995f32c40166a1a270d98c8fe803256
#
_entry.id   a995f32c40166a1a270d98c8fe803256
#
_cell.length_a   1.000
_cell.length_b   1.000
_cell.length_c   1.000
_cell.angle_alpha   90.00
_cell.angle_beta   90.00
_cell.angle_gamma   90.00
#
_symmetry.space_group_name_H-M   'P 1'
#
loop_
_entity.id
_entity.type
_entity.pdbx_description
1 polymer ?
#
loop_
_entity_poly.entity_id
_entity_poly.type
_entity_poly.pdbx_seq_one_letter_code
_entity_poly.pdbx_strand_id
1 'polypeptide(L)'
;YNAFFANGNIYDTRADGIEVSYGDKVKLTGYVGKGTDGTLGFLNGAKETFGNYAGGEVSADLAKGLNLAAGYINVKDIGDIEDAENAIWHAGLTYTAGDVTLSGMYLKGDADGAAEFGSTGAKLDDDGYVFGLAYKGAEAAEVNSWGIWANYYNQGGQTYLAHTTDANTFDNDGFKGYGVGVNYTFAKNIVGTVAYYDTENKLNSKDDDKIIWTDLTFTF
;
A
#
# COMPACT_ATOMS: atom_id res chain seq x y z
N TYR A 1 -1.45 -3.24 16.10
CA TYR A 1 -2.20 -2.19 15.40
C TYR A 1 -2.21 -2.46 13.89
N ASN A 2 -3.11 -1.83 13.16
CA ASN A 2 -3.05 -1.86 11.71
C ASN A 2 -1.97 -0.86 11.26
N ALA A 3 -0.90 -1.36 10.69
CA ALA A 3 0.16 -0.54 10.12
C ALA A 3 -0.20 -0.17 8.67
N PHE A 4 0.00 1.09 8.33
CA PHE A 4 -0.40 1.65 7.04
C PHE A 4 0.72 2.54 6.49
N PHE A 5 1.72 1.92 5.86
CA PHE A 5 2.90 2.64 5.38
C PHE A 5 2.73 3.05 3.92
N ALA A 6 3.14 4.29 3.61
CA ALA A 6 3.05 4.87 2.28
C ALA A 6 1.62 4.80 1.68
N ASN A 7 0.60 5.22 2.46
CA ASN A 7 -0.80 5.10 2.10
C ASN A 7 -1.21 3.66 1.71
N GLY A 8 -0.62 2.65 2.38
CA GLY A 8 -0.83 1.24 2.13
C GLY A 8 -0.11 0.66 0.91
N ASN A 9 0.59 1.46 0.13
CA ASN A 9 1.31 0.95 -1.05
C ASN A 9 2.55 0.12 -0.68
N ILE A 10 3.05 0.20 0.55
CA ILE A 10 4.13 -0.64 1.07
C ILE A 10 3.55 -1.74 1.97
N TYR A 11 2.69 -1.36 2.91
CA TYR A 11 2.15 -2.29 3.89
C TYR A 11 0.79 -1.79 4.40
N ASP A 12 -0.19 -2.69 4.44
CA ASP A 12 -1.53 -2.44 4.97
C ASP A 12 -2.08 -3.70 5.64
N THR A 13 -1.55 -4.00 6.81
CA THR A 13 -2.09 -5.08 7.62
C THR A 13 -1.61 -4.96 9.08
N ARG A 14 -1.75 -6.00 9.86
CA ARG A 14 -1.42 -5.99 11.29
C ARG A 14 0.08 -6.03 11.53
N ALA A 15 0.53 -5.24 12.49
CA ALA A 15 1.90 -5.29 13.03
C ALA A 15 1.89 -5.03 14.53
N ASP A 16 2.87 -5.57 15.22
CA ASP A 16 3.12 -5.28 16.62
C ASP A 16 4.23 -4.22 16.72
N GLY A 17 3.92 -3.08 17.31
CA GLY A 17 4.91 -2.02 17.37
C GLY A 17 4.41 -0.72 17.99
N ILE A 18 5.24 0.28 17.82
CA ILE A 18 4.99 1.65 18.28
C ILE A 18 5.13 2.58 17.09
N GLU A 19 4.16 3.45 16.92
CA GLU A 19 4.19 4.58 16.02
C GLU A 19 4.09 5.88 16.82
N VAL A 20 4.94 6.85 16.51
CA VAL A 20 4.94 8.18 17.12
C VAL A 20 4.94 9.21 16.01
N SER A 21 3.97 10.11 16.07
CA SER A 21 3.88 11.25 15.15
C SER A 21 3.96 12.57 15.90
N TYR A 22 4.62 13.55 15.28
CA TYR A 22 4.73 14.90 15.80
C TYR A 22 4.70 15.94 14.68
N GLY A 23 4.04 17.05 14.93
CA GLY A 23 3.94 18.17 14.02
C GLY A 23 2.55 18.31 13.40
N ASP A 24 2.35 19.38 12.65
CA ASP A 24 1.08 19.75 12.01
C ASP A 24 1.32 19.99 10.50
N LYS A 25 1.73 21.18 10.09
CA LYS A 25 2.02 21.48 8.67
C LYS A 25 3.20 20.67 8.10
N VAL A 26 4.16 20.36 8.96
CA VAL A 26 5.19 19.36 8.72
C VAL A 26 5.02 18.31 9.80
N LYS A 27 4.65 17.11 9.41
CA LYS A 27 4.47 15.97 10.30
C LYS A 27 5.63 15.01 10.14
N LEU A 28 6.22 14.62 11.23
CA LEU A 28 7.22 13.56 11.32
C LEU A 28 6.58 12.35 11.97
N THR A 29 6.73 11.19 11.36
CA THR A 29 6.26 9.92 11.91
C THR A 29 7.44 8.95 11.98
N GLY A 30 7.64 8.32 13.12
CA GLY A 30 8.60 7.23 13.30
C GLY A 30 7.87 5.98 13.78
N TYR A 31 8.31 4.82 13.31
CA TYR A 31 7.71 3.55 13.67
C TYR A 31 8.76 2.44 13.82
N VAL A 32 8.50 1.53 14.73
CA VAL A 32 9.36 0.37 15.04
C VAL A 32 8.52 -0.77 15.58
N GLY A 33 8.81 -2.00 15.17
CA GLY A 33 8.06 -3.14 15.66
C GLY A 33 8.43 -4.46 14.98
N LYS A 34 7.45 -5.36 14.93
CA LYS A 34 7.54 -6.68 14.30
C LYS A 34 6.32 -6.95 13.45
N GLY A 35 6.49 -7.73 12.39
CA GLY A 35 5.39 -8.33 11.67
C GLY A 35 4.64 -9.34 12.54
N THR A 36 3.39 -9.57 12.20
CA THR A 36 2.58 -10.64 12.81
C THR A 36 2.51 -11.82 11.86
N ASP A 37 2.32 -13.03 12.41
CA ASP A 37 2.18 -14.25 11.60
C ASP A 37 1.04 -14.10 10.57
N GLY A 38 1.25 -14.57 9.34
CA GLY A 38 0.26 -14.54 8.27
C GLY A 38 0.14 -13.19 7.54
N THR A 39 1.13 -12.31 7.64
CA THR A 39 1.07 -10.98 7.03
C THR A 39 1.76 -10.84 5.67
N LEU A 40 2.51 -11.84 5.26
CA LEU A 40 3.21 -11.86 3.98
C LEU A 40 2.90 -13.13 3.21
N GLY A 41 2.30 -13.02 2.03
CA GLY A 41 1.84 -14.15 1.21
C GLY A 41 2.84 -14.69 0.20
N PHE A 42 4.16 -14.53 0.37
CA PHE A 42 5.06 -14.76 -0.76
C PHE A 42 6.18 -15.77 -0.61
N LEU A 43 6.18 -16.60 0.38
CA LEU A 43 7.23 -17.63 0.44
C LEU A 43 6.60 -19.02 0.49
N ASN A 44 6.62 -19.69 -0.63
CA ASN A 44 6.06 -21.03 -0.82
C ASN A 44 6.57 -21.99 0.27
N GLY A 45 5.78 -22.17 1.34
CA GLY A 45 6.06 -23.04 2.47
C GLY A 45 6.89 -22.45 3.62
N ALA A 46 7.27 -21.16 3.59
CA ALA A 46 7.82 -20.44 4.73
C ALA A 46 6.71 -19.68 5.50
N LYS A 47 6.98 -19.28 6.74
CA LYS A 47 6.05 -18.43 7.48
C LYS A 47 5.90 -17.08 6.76
N GLU A 48 4.66 -16.67 6.59
CA GLU A 48 4.26 -15.42 5.97
C GLU A 48 4.43 -14.24 6.94
N THR A 49 5.66 -13.96 7.37
CA THR A 49 5.97 -12.95 8.37
C THR A 49 7.31 -12.27 8.09
N PHE A 50 7.54 -11.16 8.75
CA PHE A 50 8.86 -10.56 8.87
C PHE A 50 9.20 -10.32 10.35
N GLY A 51 10.48 -10.30 10.66
CA GLY A 51 10.96 -10.08 12.02
C GLY A 51 10.77 -8.63 12.46
N ASN A 52 11.84 -7.85 12.45
CA ASN A 52 11.82 -6.49 12.93
C ASN A 52 11.63 -5.50 11.76
N TYR A 53 10.93 -4.40 12.03
CA TYR A 53 10.89 -3.25 11.13
C TYR A 53 11.20 -1.96 11.88
N ALA A 54 11.80 -1.00 11.17
CA ALA A 54 11.99 0.36 11.65
C ALA A 54 11.94 1.33 10.47
N GLY A 55 11.39 2.50 10.69
CA GLY A 55 11.29 3.50 9.64
C GLY A 55 10.69 4.80 10.10
N GLY A 56 10.41 5.66 9.13
CA GLY A 56 9.75 6.93 9.35
C GLY A 56 9.36 7.63 8.07
N GLU A 57 8.50 8.62 8.24
CA GLU A 57 7.97 9.46 7.16
C GLU A 57 8.01 10.91 7.57
N VAL A 58 8.27 11.79 6.63
CA VAL A 58 7.99 13.21 6.70
C VAL A 58 6.91 13.56 5.70
N SER A 59 5.86 14.25 6.13
CA SER A 59 4.87 14.84 5.25
C SER A 59 4.75 16.34 5.48
N ALA A 60 4.48 17.11 4.43
CA ALA A 60 4.40 18.56 4.49
C ALA A 60 3.31 19.13 3.58
N ASP A 61 2.50 20.02 4.13
CA ASP A 61 1.56 20.83 3.36
C ASP A 61 2.32 22.00 2.73
N LEU A 62 2.67 21.85 1.45
CA LEU A 62 3.45 22.84 0.69
C LEU A 62 2.62 24.06 0.28
N ALA A 63 1.34 23.83 -0.01
CA ALA A 63 0.35 24.85 -0.37
C ALA A 63 -1.05 24.33 -0.09
N LYS A 64 -2.07 25.19 -0.27
CA LYS A 64 -3.46 24.77 -0.12
C LYS A 64 -3.78 23.59 -1.05
N GLY A 65 -4.13 22.46 -0.45
CA GLY A 65 -4.46 21.23 -1.14
C GLY A 65 -3.26 20.46 -1.71
N LEU A 66 -2.01 20.93 -1.52
CA LEU A 66 -0.80 20.26 -2.01
C LEU A 66 0.00 19.71 -0.82
N ASN A 67 0.08 18.41 -0.73
CA ASN A 67 0.87 17.67 0.27
C ASN A 67 1.99 16.87 -0.41
N LEU A 68 3.17 16.86 0.20
CA LEU A 68 4.30 16.01 -0.13
C LEU A 68 4.57 15.07 1.04
N ALA A 69 4.79 13.80 0.76
CA ALA A 69 5.26 12.83 1.75
C ALA A 69 6.48 12.08 1.23
N ALA A 70 7.44 11.79 2.09
CA ALA A 70 8.58 10.94 1.77
C ALA A 70 8.98 10.13 3.01
N GLY A 71 9.33 8.88 2.83
CA GLY A 71 9.64 8.00 3.93
C GLY A 71 10.55 6.85 3.56
N TYR A 72 10.86 6.09 4.59
CA TYR A 72 11.73 4.94 4.55
C TYR A 72 11.28 3.89 5.57
N ILE A 73 11.31 2.63 5.17
CA ILE A 73 11.14 1.49 6.07
C ILE A 73 12.21 0.45 5.76
N ASN A 74 12.82 -0.11 6.78
CA ASN A 74 13.66 -1.30 6.68
C ASN A 74 13.01 -2.46 7.44
N VAL A 75 12.96 -3.61 6.80
CA VAL A 75 12.34 -4.84 7.32
C VAL A 75 13.39 -5.95 7.29
N LYS A 76 13.50 -6.71 8.37
CA LYS A 76 14.48 -7.79 8.55
C LYS A 76 13.80 -9.12 8.85
N ASP A 77 14.54 -10.19 8.64
CA ASP A 77 14.12 -11.58 8.89
C ASP A 77 12.83 -11.92 8.13
N ILE A 78 12.81 -11.59 6.83
CA ILE A 78 11.64 -11.78 5.96
C ILE A 78 11.43 -13.27 5.75
N GLY A 79 10.22 -13.76 6.06
CA GLY A 79 9.86 -15.17 5.94
C GLY A 79 10.61 -16.08 6.90
N ASP A 80 11.06 -15.61 8.07
CA ASP A 80 11.91 -16.34 9.01
C ASP A 80 13.28 -16.76 8.40
N ILE A 81 13.71 -16.13 7.32
CA ILE A 81 15.03 -16.35 6.73
C ILE A 81 16.00 -15.36 7.34
N GLU A 82 17.01 -15.90 8.05
CA GLU A 82 18.06 -15.11 8.66
C GLU A 82 18.77 -14.25 7.60
N ASP A 83 19.02 -12.99 7.91
CA ASP A 83 19.64 -11.99 7.05
C ASP A 83 18.84 -11.58 5.78
N ALA A 84 17.62 -12.07 5.57
CA ALA A 84 16.78 -11.54 4.51
C ALA A 84 16.19 -10.18 4.93
N GLU A 85 16.51 -9.14 4.19
CA GLU A 85 16.03 -7.79 4.49
C GLU A 85 15.56 -7.04 3.23
N ASN A 86 14.73 -6.03 3.44
CA ASN A 86 14.31 -5.12 2.37
C ASN A 86 14.16 -3.70 2.93
N ALA A 87 14.85 -2.78 2.30
CA ALA A 87 14.77 -1.35 2.59
C ALA A 87 13.94 -0.67 1.48
N ILE A 88 12.83 -0.02 1.85
CA ILE A 88 11.94 0.60 0.89
C ILE A 88 11.85 2.10 1.16
N TRP A 89 12.16 2.90 0.12
CA TRP A 89 11.98 4.35 0.09
C TRP A 89 10.75 4.71 -0.71
N HIS A 90 10.06 5.77 -0.31
CA HIS A 90 8.97 6.32 -1.09
C HIS A 90 8.98 7.85 -1.09
N ALA A 91 8.43 8.43 -2.14
CA ALA A 91 8.11 9.85 -2.22
C ALA A 91 6.83 10.03 -3.02
N GLY A 92 5.90 10.79 -2.48
CA GLY A 92 4.58 10.99 -3.08
C GLY A 92 4.07 12.41 -2.95
N LEU A 93 3.23 12.79 -3.90
CA LEU A 93 2.55 14.07 -3.99
C LEU A 93 1.06 13.83 -4.07
N THR A 94 0.29 14.61 -3.29
CA THR A 94 -1.18 14.63 -3.37
C THR A 94 -1.64 16.06 -3.57
N TYR A 95 -2.51 16.28 -4.56
CA TYR A 95 -3.12 17.57 -4.83
C TYR A 95 -4.63 17.47 -4.85
N THR A 96 -5.30 18.24 -3.98
CA THR A 96 -6.75 18.31 -3.89
C THR A 96 -7.24 19.71 -4.24
N ALA A 97 -8.13 19.80 -5.23
CA ALA A 97 -8.77 21.03 -5.67
C ALA A 97 -10.28 20.82 -5.80
N GLY A 98 -11.03 21.41 -4.87
CA GLY A 98 -12.48 21.15 -4.75
C GLY A 98 -12.75 19.68 -4.49
N ASP A 99 -13.52 19.05 -5.35
CA ASP A 99 -13.91 17.65 -5.24
C ASP A 99 -12.92 16.67 -5.90
N VAL A 100 -11.84 17.18 -6.52
CA VAL A 100 -10.88 16.34 -7.26
C VAL A 100 -9.59 16.20 -6.46
N THR A 101 -9.13 14.96 -6.33
CA THR A 101 -7.81 14.62 -5.75
C THR A 101 -6.98 13.86 -6.78
N LEU A 102 -5.75 14.32 -7.01
CA LEU A 102 -4.73 13.67 -7.80
C LEU A 102 -3.60 13.22 -6.87
N SER A 103 -3.07 12.05 -7.07
CA SER A 103 -1.90 11.56 -6.33
C SER A 103 -0.90 10.86 -7.24
N GLY A 104 0.35 10.90 -6.85
CA GLY A 104 1.42 10.14 -7.48
C GLY A 104 2.47 9.77 -6.44
N MET A 105 2.96 8.55 -6.50
CA MET A 105 4.00 8.04 -5.60
C MET A 105 5.02 7.26 -6.39
N TYR A 106 6.28 7.45 -6.07
CA TYR A 106 7.39 6.61 -6.49
C TYR A 106 7.92 5.81 -5.30
N LEU A 107 8.26 4.55 -5.55
CA LEU A 107 8.80 3.63 -4.56
C LEU A 107 10.09 3.02 -5.07
N LYS A 108 11.03 2.77 -4.17
CA LYS A 108 12.30 2.11 -4.47
C LYS A 108 12.63 1.13 -3.36
N GLY A 109 12.78 -0.14 -3.72
CA GLY A 109 13.22 -1.21 -2.84
C GLY A 109 14.72 -1.48 -2.99
N ASP A 110 15.31 -2.04 -1.95
CA ASP A 110 16.68 -2.53 -1.91
C ASP A 110 16.69 -3.76 -1.02
N ALA A 111 16.44 -4.90 -1.63
CA ALA A 111 16.29 -6.18 -0.93
C ALA A 111 17.57 -7.01 -1.02
N ASP A 112 17.90 -7.67 0.07
CA ASP A 112 19.02 -8.60 0.21
C ASP A 112 18.55 -10.01 0.58
N GLY A 113 19.36 -10.99 0.23
CA GLY A 113 19.11 -12.39 0.52
C GLY A 113 17.94 -12.96 -0.26
N ALA A 114 17.13 -13.81 0.35
CA ALA A 114 15.98 -14.43 -0.32
C ALA A 114 14.90 -13.43 -0.71
N ALA A 115 14.86 -12.24 -0.09
CA ALA A 115 13.91 -11.19 -0.41
C ALA A 115 14.12 -10.57 -1.80
N GLU A 116 15.29 -10.79 -2.43
CA GLU A 116 15.55 -10.34 -3.80
C GLU A 116 14.79 -11.12 -4.88
N PHE A 117 14.27 -12.32 -4.57
CA PHE A 117 13.79 -13.27 -5.56
C PHE A 117 12.30 -13.57 -5.38
N GLY A 118 11.58 -13.59 -6.49
CA GLY A 118 10.17 -13.96 -6.53
C GLY A 118 9.91 -15.44 -6.65
N SER A 119 8.65 -15.80 -6.88
CA SER A 119 8.15 -17.17 -6.94
C SER A 119 8.85 -18.05 -8.01
N THR A 120 9.35 -17.43 -9.05
CA THR A 120 10.08 -18.13 -10.15
C THR A 120 11.58 -18.25 -9.89
N GLY A 121 12.11 -17.72 -8.80
CA GLY A 121 13.54 -17.57 -8.54
C GLY A 121 14.23 -16.48 -9.38
N ALA A 122 13.47 -15.67 -10.11
CA ALA A 122 13.98 -14.51 -10.83
C ALA A 122 14.11 -13.32 -9.88
N LYS A 123 15.06 -12.43 -10.15
CA LYS A 123 15.23 -11.19 -9.38
C LYS A 123 14.01 -10.30 -9.58
N LEU A 124 13.47 -9.79 -8.46
CA LEU A 124 12.35 -8.86 -8.44
C LEU A 124 12.78 -7.45 -8.89
N ASP A 125 11.88 -6.76 -9.57
CA ASP A 125 12.05 -5.33 -9.83
C ASP A 125 12.07 -4.55 -8.51
N ASP A 126 12.95 -3.55 -8.44
CA ASP A 126 13.23 -2.76 -7.25
C ASP A 126 12.60 -1.35 -7.28
N ASP A 127 11.89 -1.01 -8.35
CA ASP A 127 11.20 0.29 -8.47
C ASP A 127 9.71 0.13 -8.78
N GLY A 128 8.96 1.17 -8.43
CA GLY A 128 7.55 1.20 -8.67
C GLY A 128 6.96 2.60 -8.61
N TYR A 129 5.77 2.76 -9.17
CA TYR A 129 4.99 3.98 -9.07
C TYR A 129 3.49 3.69 -9.05
N VAL A 130 2.78 4.58 -8.36
CA VAL A 130 1.31 4.53 -8.25
C VAL A 130 0.78 5.91 -8.60
N PHE A 131 -0.27 5.97 -9.44
CA PHE A 131 -1.02 7.18 -9.73
C PHE A 131 -2.47 7.01 -9.34
N GLY A 132 -3.05 8.03 -8.70
CA GLY A 132 -4.43 8.03 -8.27
C GLY A 132 -5.19 9.27 -8.73
N LEU A 133 -6.46 9.05 -9.05
CA LEU A 133 -7.46 10.09 -9.30
C LEU A 133 -8.71 9.76 -8.49
N ALA A 134 -9.20 10.71 -7.72
CA ALA A 134 -10.48 10.58 -7.03
C ALA A 134 -11.36 11.80 -7.28
N TYR A 135 -12.66 11.58 -7.34
CA TYR A 135 -13.67 12.62 -7.40
C TYR A 135 -14.67 12.42 -6.26
N LYS A 136 -14.80 13.43 -5.40
CA LYS A 136 -15.58 13.37 -4.16
C LYS A 136 -15.07 12.26 -3.21
N GLY A 137 -15.94 11.80 -2.34
CA GLY A 137 -15.73 10.71 -1.39
C GLY A 137 -17.04 10.41 -0.67
N ALA A 138 -17.23 9.15 -0.29
CA ALA A 138 -18.31 8.76 0.60
C ALA A 138 -17.92 9.12 2.04
N GLU A 139 -18.72 9.93 2.69
CA GLU A 139 -18.55 10.32 4.09
C GLU A 139 -19.54 9.54 4.96
N ALA A 140 -19.05 8.72 5.90
CA ALA A 140 -19.88 7.86 6.73
C ALA A 140 -20.97 8.62 7.51
N ALA A 141 -20.71 9.89 7.86
CA ALA A 141 -21.66 10.75 8.55
C ALA A 141 -22.74 11.35 7.64
N GLU A 142 -22.50 11.40 6.31
CA GLU A 142 -23.36 12.04 5.32
C GLU A 142 -24.05 11.03 4.41
N VAL A 143 -25.30 10.73 4.69
CA VAL A 143 -26.12 9.82 3.88
C VAL A 143 -26.26 10.36 2.46
N ASN A 144 -26.13 9.50 1.46
CA ASN A 144 -26.09 9.79 0.02
C ASN A 144 -24.80 10.48 -0.47
N SER A 145 -23.80 10.66 0.36
CA SER A 145 -22.47 11.01 -0.13
C SER A 145 -21.88 9.86 -0.94
N TRP A 146 -21.08 10.20 -1.95
CA TRP A 146 -20.48 9.22 -2.84
C TRP A 146 -19.15 9.72 -3.41
N GLY A 147 -18.36 8.80 -3.88
CA GLY A 147 -17.13 9.09 -4.58
C GLY A 147 -16.79 8.02 -5.60
N ILE A 148 -15.95 8.39 -6.55
CA ILE A 148 -15.33 7.46 -7.49
C ILE A 148 -13.82 7.65 -7.45
N TRP A 149 -13.09 6.57 -7.70
CA TRP A 149 -11.64 6.62 -7.77
C TRP A 149 -11.11 5.69 -8.86
N ALA A 150 -9.91 6.01 -9.33
CA ALA A 150 -9.14 5.18 -10.24
C ALA A 150 -7.67 5.24 -9.84
N ASN A 151 -7.02 4.09 -9.78
CA ASN A 151 -5.59 3.98 -9.52
C ASN A 151 -4.91 3.18 -10.63
N TYR A 152 -3.70 3.57 -10.97
CA TYR A 152 -2.79 2.79 -11.79
C TYR A 152 -1.58 2.39 -10.96
N TYR A 153 -1.24 1.13 -11.02
CA TYR A 153 -0.14 0.51 -10.29
C TYR A 153 0.91 -0.01 -11.26
N ASN A 154 2.18 0.19 -10.93
CA ASN A 154 3.30 -0.52 -11.51
C ASN A 154 4.34 -0.65 -10.41
N GLN A 155 4.26 -1.73 -9.64
CA GLN A 155 5.09 -1.95 -8.46
C GLN A 155 5.94 -3.20 -8.65
N GLY A 156 7.26 -3.03 -8.52
CA GLY A 156 8.20 -4.14 -8.43
C GLY A 156 8.05 -4.89 -7.12
N GLY A 157 8.38 -6.17 -7.10
CA GLY A 157 8.21 -7.01 -5.91
C GLY A 157 9.02 -6.56 -4.69
N GLN A 158 10.08 -5.79 -4.89
CA GLN A 158 10.84 -5.20 -3.78
C GLN A 158 10.24 -3.90 -3.23
N THR A 159 9.16 -3.35 -3.82
CA THR A 159 8.61 -2.04 -3.43
C THR A 159 7.47 -2.12 -2.43
N TYR A 160 7.04 -3.30 -2.03
CA TYR A 160 5.98 -3.51 -1.04
C TYR A 160 6.21 -4.78 -0.23
N LEU A 161 5.52 -4.87 0.89
CA LEU A 161 5.53 -6.02 1.78
C LEU A 161 4.15 -6.71 1.79
N ALA A 162 3.10 -5.93 1.96
CA ALA A 162 1.73 -6.39 1.82
C ALA A 162 0.88 -5.22 1.30
N HIS A 163 0.40 -5.33 0.08
CA HIS A 163 -0.27 -4.23 -0.61
C HIS A 163 -1.75 -4.10 -0.22
N THR A 164 -2.28 -2.87 -0.24
CA THR A 164 -3.68 -2.58 0.09
C THR A 164 -4.68 -3.04 -0.95
N THR A 165 -4.25 -3.26 -2.19
CA THR A 165 -5.18 -3.69 -3.22
C THR A 165 -5.47 -5.16 -3.14
N ASP A 166 -6.74 -5.51 -3.04
CA ASP A 166 -7.20 -6.90 -3.07
C ASP A 166 -7.00 -7.57 -4.45
N ALA A 167 -6.55 -6.81 -5.44
CA ALA A 167 -6.21 -7.33 -6.76
C ALA A 167 -4.78 -7.87 -6.85
N ASN A 168 -3.96 -7.71 -5.84
CA ASN A 168 -2.62 -8.32 -5.84
C ASN A 168 -2.69 -9.79 -5.45
N THR A 169 -2.87 -10.65 -6.41
CA THR A 169 -2.86 -12.12 -6.26
C THR A 169 -1.50 -12.74 -6.63
N PHE A 170 -0.51 -11.91 -6.93
CA PHE A 170 0.80 -12.34 -7.44
C PHE A 170 1.89 -12.35 -6.36
N ASP A 171 1.47 -12.38 -5.09
CA ASP A 171 2.37 -12.37 -3.94
C ASP A 171 3.40 -11.23 -4.05
N ASN A 172 4.69 -11.57 -4.00
CA ASN A 172 5.79 -10.64 -4.08
C ASN A 172 6.41 -10.49 -5.49
N ASP A 173 5.81 -11.06 -6.50
CA ASP A 173 6.36 -11.03 -7.87
C ASP A 173 6.36 -9.64 -8.52
N GLY A 174 5.64 -8.71 -7.91
CA GLY A 174 5.35 -7.42 -8.50
C GLY A 174 4.13 -7.50 -9.43
N PHE A 175 3.44 -6.39 -9.58
CA PHE A 175 2.25 -6.30 -10.43
C PHE A 175 2.13 -4.95 -11.11
N LYS A 176 1.39 -4.91 -12.20
CA LYS A 176 0.97 -3.67 -12.86
C LYS A 176 -0.46 -3.80 -13.36
N GLY A 177 -1.17 -2.68 -13.42
CA GLY A 177 -2.56 -2.66 -13.85
C GLY A 177 -3.31 -1.50 -13.24
N TYR A 178 -4.62 -1.60 -13.21
CA TYR A 178 -5.47 -0.55 -12.68
C TYR A 178 -6.58 -1.08 -11.78
N GLY A 179 -7.04 -0.20 -10.89
CA GLY A 179 -8.26 -0.39 -10.12
C GLY A 179 -9.16 0.81 -10.27
N VAL A 180 -10.46 0.58 -10.33
CA VAL A 180 -11.49 1.61 -10.32
C VAL A 180 -12.57 1.25 -9.32
N GLY A 181 -13.13 2.23 -8.63
CA GLY A 181 -14.15 1.94 -7.64
C GLY A 181 -15.10 3.08 -7.39
N VAL A 182 -16.21 2.75 -6.77
CA VAL A 182 -17.24 3.68 -6.29
C VAL A 182 -17.56 3.37 -4.84
N ASN A 183 -17.68 4.43 -4.03
CA ASN A 183 -18.12 4.36 -2.64
C ASN A 183 -19.45 5.12 -2.49
N TYR A 184 -20.34 4.62 -1.65
CA TYR A 184 -21.63 5.25 -1.39
C TYR A 184 -22.07 5.06 0.07
N THR A 185 -22.54 6.12 0.72
CA THR A 185 -23.08 6.08 2.08
C THR A 185 -24.58 5.81 2.05
N PHE A 186 -24.98 4.57 2.30
CA PHE A 186 -26.38 4.13 2.27
C PHE A 186 -27.18 4.62 3.48
N ALA A 187 -26.54 4.65 4.63
CA ALA A 187 -27.08 5.16 5.89
C ALA A 187 -25.94 5.74 6.72
N LYS A 188 -26.28 6.51 7.75
CA LYS A 188 -25.26 7.04 8.66
C LYS A 188 -24.39 5.90 9.19
N ASN A 189 -23.08 6.04 9.03
CA ASN A 189 -22.06 5.06 9.40
C ASN A 189 -22.11 3.72 8.63
N ILE A 190 -22.76 3.69 7.46
CA ILE A 190 -22.78 2.51 6.58
C ILE A 190 -22.35 2.95 5.18
N VAL A 191 -21.13 2.56 4.80
CA VAL A 191 -20.53 2.84 3.50
C VAL A 191 -20.34 1.53 2.72
N GLY A 192 -20.84 1.48 1.50
CA GLY A 192 -20.56 0.39 0.58
C GLY A 192 -19.56 0.78 -0.47
N THR A 193 -18.73 -0.16 -0.87
CA THR A 193 -17.73 -0.02 -1.93
C THR A 193 -17.93 -1.12 -2.97
N VAL A 194 -17.80 -0.77 -4.24
CA VAL A 194 -17.64 -1.71 -5.34
C VAL A 194 -16.41 -1.28 -6.13
N ALA A 195 -15.50 -2.21 -6.34
CA ALA A 195 -14.27 -1.97 -7.10
C ALA A 195 -14.04 -3.07 -8.14
N TYR A 196 -13.39 -2.71 -9.23
CA TYR A 196 -12.90 -3.62 -10.24
C TYR A 196 -11.40 -3.40 -10.43
N TYR A 197 -10.66 -4.49 -10.48
CA TYR A 197 -9.22 -4.51 -10.73
C TYR A 197 -8.92 -5.37 -11.94
N ASP A 198 -7.90 -4.95 -12.70
CA ASP A 198 -7.35 -5.69 -13.84
C ASP A 198 -5.83 -5.52 -13.79
N THR A 199 -5.14 -6.58 -13.40
CA THR A 199 -3.71 -6.56 -13.11
C THR A 199 -2.98 -7.74 -13.73
N GLU A 200 -1.69 -7.59 -14.00
CA GLU A 200 -0.82 -8.64 -14.50
C GLU A 200 0.43 -8.77 -13.63
N ASN A 201 0.95 -9.99 -13.54
CA ASN A 201 2.20 -10.31 -12.85
C ASN A 201 3.41 -9.76 -13.62
N LYS A 202 4.35 -9.11 -12.93
CA LYS A 202 5.54 -8.53 -13.59
C LYS A 202 6.62 -9.56 -13.92
N LEU A 203 6.74 -10.65 -13.17
CA LEU A 203 7.68 -11.74 -13.50
C LEU A 203 7.15 -12.65 -14.60
N ASN A 204 5.84 -12.83 -14.67
CA ASN A 204 5.20 -13.67 -15.68
C ASN A 204 4.01 -12.93 -16.30
N SER A 205 4.24 -12.17 -17.35
CA SER A 205 3.20 -11.37 -18.03
C SER A 205 2.08 -12.18 -18.69
N LYS A 206 2.07 -13.51 -18.57
CA LYS A 206 0.95 -14.36 -18.99
C LYS A 206 -0.05 -14.58 -17.86
N ASP A 207 0.32 -14.25 -16.62
CA ASP A 207 -0.54 -14.34 -15.46
C ASP A 207 -1.20 -12.99 -15.27
N ASP A 208 -2.48 -12.90 -15.61
CA ASP A 208 -3.34 -11.75 -15.37
C ASP A 208 -4.51 -12.15 -14.46
N ASP A 209 -5.01 -11.19 -13.70
CA ASP A 209 -6.16 -11.40 -12.83
C ASP A 209 -7.15 -10.24 -12.91
N LYS A 210 -8.44 -10.58 -12.80
CA LYS A 210 -9.55 -9.64 -12.86
C LYS A 210 -10.50 -9.89 -11.71
N ILE A 211 -10.57 -8.92 -10.79
CA ILE A 211 -11.33 -9.06 -9.57
C ILE A 211 -12.42 -8.00 -9.49
N ILE A 212 -13.62 -8.42 -9.09
CA ILE A 212 -14.68 -7.53 -8.59
C ILE A 212 -14.69 -7.67 -7.08
N TRP A 213 -14.35 -6.58 -6.40
CA TRP A 213 -14.38 -6.47 -4.95
C TRP A 213 -15.62 -5.73 -4.48
N THR A 214 -16.25 -6.21 -3.41
CA THR A 214 -17.38 -5.53 -2.76
C THR A 214 -17.19 -5.55 -1.25
N ASP A 215 -17.43 -4.42 -0.61
CA ASP A 215 -17.30 -4.22 0.83
C ASP A 215 -18.50 -3.44 1.38
N LEU A 216 -18.82 -3.70 2.64
CA LEU A 216 -19.79 -2.92 3.40
C LEU A 216 -19.22 -2.62 4.79
N THR A 217 -18.78 -1.39 4.97
CA THR A 217 -18.16 -0.90 6.20
C THR A 217 -19.19 -0.30 7.15
N PHE A 218 -19.19 -0.78 8.40
CA PHE A 218 -19.98 -0.23 9.51
C PHE A 218 -19.06 0.47 10.50
N THR A 219 -19.34 1.72 10.82
CA THR A 219 -18.60 2.53 11.81
C THR A 219 -19.44 2.70 13.07
N PHE A 220 -18.88 2.40 14.23
CA PHE A 220 -19.58 2.46 15.53
C PHE A 220 -19.00 3.54 16.44
#